data_bd037c6a86b300d8c630966c7f09f4ec
#
_entry.id   bd037c6a86b300d8c630966c7f09f4ec
#
_cell.length_a   1.000
_cell.length_b   1.000
_cell.length_c   1.000
_cell.angle_alpha   90.00
_cell.angle_beta   90.00
_cell.angle_gamma   90.00
#
_symmetry.space_group_name_H-M   'P 1'
#
loop_
_entity.id
_entity.type
_entity.pdbx_description
1 polymer ?
#
loop_
_entity_poly.entity_id
_entity_poly.type
_entity_poly.pdbx_seq_one_letter_code
_entity_poly.pdbx_strand_id
1 'polypeptide(L)'
;MTSCVNKSEDSLSLWSEFVNNKQRTIHKWKHYFPAYEAHFSRFVNRPMVFLEIGCGRGGSAQMWKRYLGPHAMIVGIDVKPECKTFEEDQIKIRIGSQSDTSFLEDVIAEFGTPDIVLDDGSHRMSDVVETFRFLYPRTSPNGVYLVEDLHTAYWDEFGGGLKREGTFIEVCKGLIDELNAEWTRDALPATEFTHSTLSMHFYDSMAVFERGRRLPHSDVRISGRAAILKGLTR
;
A
#
# COMPACT_ATOMS: atom_id res chain seq x y z
N MET A 1 38.38 -16.85 -11.34
CA MET A 1 38.31 -15.38 -11.17
C MET A 1 36.89 -14.96 -11.47
N THR A 2 36.07 -14.89 -10.47
CA THR A 2 34.63 -14.56 -10.59
C THR A 2 34.49 -13.06 -10.40
N SER A 3 34.13 -12.35 -11.46
CA SER A 3 33.88 -10.90 -11.40
C SER A 3 32.61 -10.64 -10.60
N CYS A 4 32.76 -10.06 -9.43
CA CYS A 4 31.67 -9.42 -8.72
C CYS A 4 31.15 -8.25 -9.58
N VAL A 5 29.92 -8.36 -10.02
CA VAL A 5 29.19 -7.24 -10.63
C VAL A 5 28.96 -6.23 -9.52
N ASN A 6 29.70 -5.12 -9.56
CA ASN A 6 29.41 -3.93 -8.76
C ASN A 6 28.00 -3.43 -9.13
N LYS A 7 27.06 -3.60 -8.21
CA LYS A 7 25.84 -2.79 -8.21
C LYS A 7 26.29 -1.34 -8.00
N SER A 8 25.92 -0.46 -8.93
CA SER A 8 26.14 0.97 -8.81
C SER A 8 25.58 1.51 -7.48
N GLU A 9 26.44 2.14 -6.69
CA GLU A 9 26.21 2.65 -5.33
C GLU A 9 25.33 3.91 -5.25
N ASP A 10 24.44 4.19 -6.19
CA ASP A 10 23.67 5.45 -6.23
C ASP A 10 22.14 5.29 -6.12
N SER A 11 21.61 4.17 -5.65
CA SER A 11 20.22 4.17 -5.19
C SER A 11 20.20 4.41 -3.67
N LEU A 12 19.89 5.63 -3.25
CA LEU A 12 19.58 5.94 -1.85
C LEU A 12 18.49 4.98 -1.37
N SER A 13 18.81 4.08 -0.45
CA SER A 13 17.81 3.20 0.14
C SER A 13 16.89 4.01 1.06
N LEU A 14 15.64 3.62 1.19
CA LEU A 14 14.71 4.25 2.12
C LEU A 14 15.26 4.23 3.56
N TRP A 15 15.95 3.15 3.93
CA TRP A 15 16.63 3.06 5.22
C TRP A 15 17.69 4.14 5.40
N SER A 16 18.46 4.44 4.35
CA SER A 16 19.44 5.54 4.37
C SER A 16 18.77 6.90 4.57
N GLU A 17 17.65 7.15 3.89
CA GLU A 17 16.85 8.37 4.09
C GLU A 17 16.32 8.52 5.52
N PHE A 18 15.93 7.41 6.14
CA PHE A 18 15.46 7.39 7.52
C PHE A 18 16.58 7.68 8.54
N VAL A 19 17.69 6.94 8.47
CA VAL A 19 18.79 7.06 9.48
C VAL A 19 19.56 8.38 9.38
N ASN A 20 19.59 8.97 8.18
CA ASN A 20 20.24 10.26 7.96
C ASN A 20 19.27 11.46 8.12
N ASN A 21 18.05 11.23 8.58
CA ASN A 21 17.08 12.30 8.77
C ASN A 21 17.56 13.31 9.80
N LYS A 22 17.62 14.60 9.41
CA LYS A 22 18.00 15.74 10.25
C LYS A 22 16.88 16.78 10.40
N GLN A 23 15.67 16.42 9.98
CA GLN A 23 14.52 17.31 9.95
C GLN A 23 13.44 16.88 10.95
N ARG A 24 12.18 16.86 10.55
CA ARG A 24 11.04 16.48 11.40
C ARG A 24 11.16 15.04 11.89
N THR A 25 10.69 14.79 13.10
CA THR A 25 10.72 13.44 13.70
C THR A 25 9.96 12.44 12.83
N ILE A 26 10.60 11.30 12.58
CA ILE A 26 10.01 10.13 11.94
C ILE A 26 9.96 9.03 12.99
N HIS A 27 8.83 8.35 13.11
CA HIS A 27 8.67 7.16 13.93
C HIS A 27 8.19 6.02 13.04
N LYS A 28 9.00 5.00 12.85
CA LYS A 28 8.67 3.79 12.07
C LYS A 28 9.39 2.59 12.68
N TRP A 29 8.78 1.43 12.60
CA TRP A 29 9.41 0.18 13.00
C TRP A 29 10.51 -0.21 12.02
N LYS A 30 11.67 -0.63 12.52
CA LYS A 30 12.82 -0.99 11.69
C LYS A 30 12.51 -2.13 10.70
N HIS A 31 11.72 -3.11 11.13
CA HIS A 31 11.38 -4.29 10.31
C HIS A 31 10.39 -3.99 9.17
N TYR A 32 9.80 -2.78 9.09
CA TYR A 32 8.93 -2.38 7.99
C TYR A 32 9.70 -1.99 6.72
N PHE A 33 10.93 -1.51 6.85
CA PHE A 33 11.70 -0.99 5.72
C PHE A 33 11.90 -1.97 4.56
N PRO A 34 12.18 -3.28 4.78
CA PRO A 34 12.24 -4.24 3.69
C PRO A 34 10.93 -4.36 2.90
N ALA A 35 9.77 -4.25 3.55
CA ALA A 35 8.48 -4.28 2.88
C ALA A 35 8.25 -3.01 2.04
N TYR A 36 8.54 -1.83 2.59
CA TYR A 36 8.47 -0.59 1.82
C TYR A 36 9.35 -0.64 0.57
N GLU A 37 10.60 -1.04 0.71
CA GLU A 37 11.54 -1.15 -0.42
C GLU A 37 11.03 -2.14 -1.47
N ALA A 38 10.52 -3.30 -1.05
CA ALA A 38 10.01 -4.32 -1.95
C ALA A 38 8.84 -3.81 -2.81
N HIS A 39 7.94 -3.00 -2.22
CA HIS A 39 6.70 -2.60 -2.86
C HIS A 39 6.72 -1.20 -3.47
N PHE A 40 7.55 -0.27 -2.94
CA PHE A 40 7.55 1.12 -3.35
C PHE A 40 8.69 1.50 -4.28
N SER A 41 9.78 0.73 -4.33
CA SER A 41 10.97 1.07 -5.13
C SER A 41 10.69 1.31 -6.63
N ARG A 42 9.68 0.62 -7.18
CA ARG A 42 9.29 0.79 -8.58
C ARG A 42 8.69 2.15 -8.91
N PHE A 43 8.29 2.93 -7.89
CA PHE A 43 7.72 4.27 -8.03
C PHE A 43 8.76 5.40 -7.91
N VAL A 44 9.99 5.08 -7.54
CA VAL A 44 11.07 6.07 -7.38
C VAL A 44 11.32 6.81 -8.70
N ASN A 45 11.42 8.15 -8.61
CA ASN A 45 11.62 9.08 -9.72
C ASN A 45 10.52 9.03 -10.81
N ARG A 46 9.29 8.68 -10.42
CA ARG A 46 8.13 8.69 -11.33
C ARG A 46 7.09 9.73 -10.88
N PRO A 47 6.35 10.34 -11.83
CA PRO A 47 5.13 11.08 -11.48
C PRO A 47 4.14 10.12 -10.83
N MET A 48 3.71 10.46 -9.61
CA MET A 48 2.79 9.62 -8.84
C MET A 48 2.17 10.41 -7.68
N VAL A 49 1.08 9.89 -7.14
CA VAL A 49 0.44 10.37 -5.91
C VAL A 49 0.65 9.33 -4.80
N PHE A 50 1.30 9.76 -3.72
CA PHE A 50 1.46 9.00 -2.49
C PHE A 50 0.50 9.55 -1.45
N LEU A 51 -0.43 8.74 -0.96
CA LEU A 51 -1.37 9.11 0.10
C LEU A 51 -0.98 8.41 1.41
N GLU A 52 -0.55 9.20 2.40
CA GLU A 52 -0.29 8.75 3.76
C GLU A 52 -1.44 9.13 4.69
N ILE A 53 -2.03 8.14 5.33
CA ILE A 53 -3.05 8.31 6.36
C ILE A 53 -2.34 8.31 7.70
N GLY A 54 -2.52 9.38 8.49
CA GLY A 54 -1.79 9.56 9.75
C GLY A 54 -0.41 10.20 9.55
N CYS A 55 -0.35 11.36 8.90
CA CYS A 55 0.94 12.02 8.59
C CYS A 55 1.65 12.63 9.81
N GLY A 56 0.99 12.70 10.96
CA GLY A 56 1.55 13.14 12.23
C GLY A 56 2.33 14.46 12.14
N ARG A 57 3.62 14.43 12.50
CA ARG A 57 4.50 15.61 12.47
C ARG A 57 5.15 15.85 11.09
N GLY A 58 4.72 15.16 10.05
CA GLY A 58 5.19 15.34 8.68
C GLY A 58 6.61 14.87 8.40
N GLY A 59 7.22 14.14 9.32
CA GLY A 59 8.58 13.61 9.12
C GLY A 59 8.62 12.47 8.12
N SER A 60 7.65 11.56 8.19
CA SER A 60 7.48 10.48 7.20
C SER A 60 7.23 11.05 5.81
N ALA A 61 6.36 12.06 5.67
CA ALA A 61 6.11 12.72 4.40
C ALA A 61 7.39 13.32 3.77
N GLN A 62 8.28 13.92 4.58
CA GLN A 62 9.59 14.38 4.11
C GLN A 62 10.52 13.24 3.68
N MET A 63 10.49 12.12 4.40
CA MET A 63 11.23 10.91 4.01
C MET A 63 10.72 10.36 2.68
N TRP A 64 9.41 10.23 2.51
CA TRP A 64 8.80 9.78 1.26
C TRP A 64 9.13 10.70 0.09
N LYS A 65 9.03 12.03 0.29
CA LYS A 65 9.43 13.03 -0.72
C LYS A 65 10.86 12.81 -1.20
N ARG A 66 11.82 12.62 -0.30
CA ARG A 66 13.23 12.40 -0.66
C ARG A 66 13.43 11.06 -1.37
N TYR A 67 12.80 10.00 -0.86
CA TYR A 67 12.93 8.66 -1.43
C TYR A 67 12.28 8.52 -2.80
N LEU A 68 11.06 9.01 -2.96
CA LEU A 68 10.29 8.87 -4.21
C LEU A 68 10.75 9.88 -5.28
N GLY A 69 11.41 10.95 -4.87
CA GLY A 69 12.03 11.91 -5.78
C GLY A 69 11.11 13.07 -6.20
N PRO A 70 11.59 13.93 -7.12
CA PRO A 70 11.02 15.24 -7.38
C PRO A 70 9.66 15.22 -8.11
N HIS A 71 9.24 14.09 -8.64
CA HIS A 71 8.01 13.98 -9.43
C HIS A 71 6.82 13.44 -8.62
N ALA A 72 7.05 12.99 -7.38
CA ALA A 72 6.00 12.49 -6.52
C ALA A 72 5.24 13.64 -5.83
N MET A 73 3.92 13.54 -5.78
CA MET A 73 3.07 14.34 -4.91
C MET A 73 2.80 13.53 -3.65
N ILE A 74 3.22 14.06 -2.49
CA ILE A 74 2.98 13.44 -1.18
C ILE A 74 1.77 14.12 -0.56
N VAL A 75 0.72 13.36 -0.34
CA VAL A 75 -0.52 13.82 0.30
C VAL A 75 -0.63 13.14 1.66
N GLY A 76 -0.63 13.92 2.73
CA GLY A 76 -0.89 13.45 4.09
C GLY A 76 -2.30 13.79 4.53
N ILE A 77 -2.97 12.89 5.23
CA ILE A 77 -4.20 13.20 5.95
C ILE A 77 -4.03 12.95 7.45
N ASP A 78 -4.65 13.77 8.27
CA ASP A 78 -4.63 13.64 9.73
C ASP A 78 -5.87 14.32 10.31
N VAL A 79 -6.29 13.90 11.50
CA VAL A 79 -7.41 14.54 12.23
C VAL A 79 -6.97 15.78 13.01
N LYS A 80 -5.66 15.95 13.22
CA LYS A 80 -5.08 17.03 14.03
C LYS A 80 -4.83 18.28 13.18
N PRO A 81 -5.51 19.42 13.48
CA PRO A 81 -5.37 20.65 12.69
C PRO A 81 -3.93 21.16 12.57
N GLU A 82 -3.10 20.95 13.60
CA GLU A 82 -1.70 21.37 13.61
C GLU A 82 -0.86 20.70 12.51
N CYS A 83 -1.25 19.51 12.03
CA CYS A 83 -0.55 18.82 10.96
C CYS A 83 -0.52 19.65 9.67
N LYS A 84 -1.51 20.53 9.44
CA LYS A 84 -1.56 21.43 8.29
C LYS A 84 -0.33 22.31 8.18
N THR A 85 0.31 22.67 9.28
CA THR A 85 1.51 23.50 9.31
C THR A 85 2.76 22.82 8.72
N PHE A 86 2.69 21.52 8.47
CA PHE A 86 3.78 20.72 7.90
C PHE A 86 3.75 20.64 6.37
N GLU A 87 2.82 21.33 5.72
CA GLU A 87 2.86 21.47 4.26
C GLU A 87 4.16 22.16 3.78
N GLU A 88 4.63 21.71 2.66
CA GLU A 88 5.74 22.32 1.93
C GLU A 88 5.61 21.98 0.43
N ASP A 89 6.63 22.34 -0.35
CA ASP A 89 6.67 21.95 -1.75
C ASP A 89 6.65 20.41 -1.89
N GLN A 90 5.84 19.87 -2.80
CA GLN A 90 5.50 18.47 -2.99
C GLN A 90 4.71 17.80 -1.83
N ILE A 91 4.55 18.42 -0.66
CA ILE A 91 3.81 17.84 0.48
C ILE A 91 2.55 18.66 0.71
N LYS A 92 1.40 18.03 0.58
CA LYS A 92 0.08 18.61 0.89
C LYS A 92 -0.57 17.84 2.01
N ILE A 93 -1.25 18.56 2.91
CA ILE A 93 -1.91 17.93 4.06
C ILE A 93 -3.37 18.35 4.08
N ARG A 94 -4.26 17.38 4.31
CA ARG A 94 -5.70 17.63 4.49
C ARG A 94 -6.13 17.13 5.85
N ILE A 95 -6.96 17.94 6.52
CA ILE A 95 -7.41 17.65 7.87
C ILE A 95 -8.81 17.06 7.80
N GLY A 96 -8.91 15.81 8.24
CA GLY A 96 -10.17 15.05 8.26
C GLY A 96 -9.96 13.63 8.75
N SER A 97 -11.05 12.91 8.96
CA SER A 97 -11.04 11.52 9.42
C SER A 97 -10.84 10.56 8.25
N GLN A 98 -10.02 9.53 8.43
CA GLN A 98 -9.86 8.44 7.47
C GLN A 98 -11.15 7.60 7.26
N SER A 99 -12.06 7.62 8.22
CA SER A 99 -13.37 6.95 8.10
C SER A 99 -14.47 7.83 7.48
N ASP A 100 -14.17 9.10 7.16
CA ASP A 100 -15.07 9.98 6.42
C ASP A 100 -14.86 9.81 4.91
N THR A 101 -15.70 9.00 4.30
CA THR A 101 -15.60 8.70 2.85
C THR A 101 -15.83 9.92 1.97
N SER A 102 -16.62 10.89 2.41
CA SER A 102 -16.84 12.16 1.69
C SER A 102 -15.56 12.99 1.66
N PHE A 103 -14.88 13.08 2.80
CA PHE A 103 -13.59 13.74 2.90
C PHE A 103 -12.53 13.05 2.03
N LEU A 104 -12.49 11.72 2.04
CA LEU A 104 -11.56 10.96 1.20
C LEU A 104 -11.84 11.15 -0.31
N GLU A 105 -13.12 11.25 -0.71
CA GLU A 105 -13.50 11.57 -2.09
C GLU A 105 -12.99 12.95 -2.51
N ASP A 106 -13.13 13.96 -1.64
CA ASP A 106 -12.60 15.31 -1.89
C ASP A 106 -11.08 15.31 -2.05
N VAL A 107 -10.37 14.52 -1.24
CA VAL A 107 -8.91 14.35 -1.35
C VAL A 107 -8.53 13.75 -2.71
N ILE A 108 -9.23 12.69 -3.14
CA ILE A 108 -8.98 12.07 -4.45
C ILE A 108 -9.33 13.04 -5.58
N ALA A 109 -10.43 13.79 -5.47
CA ALA A 109 -10.84 14.78 -6.48
C ALA A 109 -9.79 15.90 -6.63
N GLU A 110 -9.13 16.29 -5.54
CA GLU A 110 -8.12 17.35 -5.56
C GLU A 110 -6.76 16.87 -6.10
N PHE A 111 -6.30 15.69 -5.70
CA PHE A 111 -4.93 15.24 -5.98
C PHE A 111 -4.84 14.14 -7.03
N GLY A 112 -5.96 13.55 -7.41
CA GLY A 112 -6.02 12.42 -8.31
C GLY A 112 -5.95 11.06 -7.61
N THR A 113 -6.02 10.02 -8.41
CA THR A 113 -5.96 8.62 -7.97
C THR A 113 -4.60 8.32 -7.31
N PRO A 114 -4.56 7.83 -6.06
CA PRO A 114 -3.29 7.49 -5.42
C PRO A 114 -2.66 6.24 -6.05
N ASP A 115 -1.35 6.29 -6.29
CA ASP A 115 -0.56 5.14 -6.74
C ASP A 115 -0.10 4.29 -5.56
N ILE A 116 0.17 4.94 -4.43
CA ILE A 116 0.46 4.29 -3.16
C ILE A 116 -0.48 4.87 -2.11
N VAL A 117 -1.15 4.00 -1.38
CA VAL A 117 -1.84 4.33 -0.13
C VAL A 117 -1.09 3.64 1.03
N LEU A 118 -0.66 4.44 2.00
CA LEU A 118 -0.06 3.98 3.24
C LEU A 118 -1.00 4.32 4.39
N ASP A 119 -1.62 3.32 4.99
CA ASP A 119 -2.51 3.49 6.16
C ASP A 119 -1.71 3.27 7.46
N ASP A 120 -1.33 4.37 8.08
CA ASP A 120 -0.66 4.51 9.38
C ASP A 120 -1.48 5.45 10.29
N GLY A 121 -2.80 5.32 10.24
CA GLY A 121 -3.74 6.28 10.80
C GLY A 121 -4.17 6.00 12.22
N SER A 122 -5.47 5.79 12.43
CA SER A 122 -6.05 5.59 13.76
C SER A 122 -5.73 4.22 14.37
N HIS A 123 -5.40 3.25 13.56
CA HIS A 123 -5.22 1.82 13.89
C HIS A 123 -6.48 1.16 14.49
N ARG A 124 -7.62 1.85 14.54
CA ARG A 124 -8.90 1.27 14.96
C ARG A 124 -9.42 0.38 13.86
N MET A 125 -9.82 -0.83 14.20
CA MET A 125 -10.24 -1.83 13.22
C MET A 125 -11.41 -1.37 12.36
N SER A 126 -12.38 -0.66 12.93
CA SER A 126 -13.49 -0.04 12.16
C SER A 126 -12.98 0.91 11.10
N ASP A 127 -12.07 1.80 11.47
CA ASP A 127 -11.59 2.86 10.58
C ASP A 127 -10.69 2.27 9.48
N VAL A 128 -9.78 1.34 9.84
CA VAL A 128 -8.90 0.66 8.87
C VAL A 128 -9.73 -0.12 7.84
N VAL A 129 -10.77 -0.85 8.28
CA VAL A 129 -11.64 -1.60 7.37
C VAL A 129 -12.44 -0.67 6.45
N GLU A 130 -13.01 0.41 6.99
CA GLU A 130 -13.77 1.39 6.23
C GLU A 130 -12.88 2.09 5.19
N THR A 131 -11.73 2.56 5.62
CA THR A 131 -10.74 3.21 4.77
C THR A 131 -10.29 2.30 3.63
N PHE A 132 -9.95 1.04 3.95
CA PHE A 132 -9.57 0.06 2.94
C PHE A 132 -10.68 -0.19 1.91
N ARG A 133 -11.90 -0.42 2.35
CA ARG A 133 -13.04 -0.66 1.48
C ARG A 133 -13.32 0.52 0.54
N PHE A 134 -13.08 1.73 1.00
CA PHE A 134 -13.28 2.93 0.21
C PHE A 134 -12.12 3.20 -0.73
N LEU A 135 -10.87 3.22 -0.23
CA LEU A 135 -9.70 3.64 -1.01
C LEU A 135 -9.11 2.54 -1.90
N TYR A 136 -9.18 1.28 -1.49
CA TYR A 136 -8.56 0.20 -2.27
C TYR A 136 -9.08 0.13 -3.72
N PRO A 137 -10.38 0.10 -4.00
CA PRO A 137 -10.87 0.12 -5.38
C PRO A 137 -10.53 1.43 -6.13
N ARG A 138 -10.25 2.51 -5.41
CA ARG A 138 -9.88 3.83 -5.95
C ARG A 138 -8.37 4.06 -6.06
N THR A 139 -7.55 3.09 -5.65
CA THR A 139 -6.11 3.12 -5.87
C THR A 139 -5.79 2.82 -7.34
N SER A 140 -4.71 3.38 -7.87
CA SER A 140 -4.25 3.20 -9.26
C SER A 140 -4.25 1.71 -9.67
N PRO A 141 -4.60 1.39 -10.93
CA PRO A 141 -4.63 0.01 -11.42
C PRO A 141 -3.31 -0.76 -11.31
N ASN A 142 -2.19 -0.09 -11.11
CA ASN A 142 -0.88 -0.69 -10.85
C ASN A 142 -0.31 -0.21 -9.51
N GLY A 143 -1.18 0.22 -8.62
CA GLY A 143 -0.83 0.79 -7.33
C GLY A 143 -0.65 -0.24 -6.22
N VAL A 144 -0.35 0.30 -5.04
CA VAL A 144 -0.14 -0.48 -3.82
C VAL A 144 -0.96 0.13 -2.69
N TYR A 145 -1.63 -0.72 -1.93
CA TYR A 145 -2.23 -0.35 -0.65
C TYR A 145 -1.50 -1.09 0.48
N LEU A 146 -0.98 -0.37 1.45
CA LEU A 146 -0.25 -0.93 2.57
C LEU A 146 -0.88 -0.44 3.88
N VAL A 147 -1.10 -1.37 4.82
CA VAL A 147 -1.59 -1.09 6.18
C VAL A 147 -0.50 -1.44 7.18
N GLU A 148 -0.16 -0.47 8.03
CA GLU A 148 0.79 -0.64 9.13
C GLU A 148 0.11 -0.97 10.46
N ASP A 149 0.93 -1.35 11.44
CA ASP A 149 0.59 -1.52 12.85
C ASP A 149 -0.59 -2.48 13.10
N LEU A 150 -0.69 -3.54 12.28
CA LEU A 150 -1.72 -4.57 12.40
C LEU A 150 -1.59 -5.43 13.68
N HIS A 151 -0.57 -5.25 14.52
CA HIS A 151 -0.56 -5.76 15.87
C HIS A 151 -1.73 -5.23 16.70
N THR A 152 -2.23 -4.04 16.38
CA THR A 152 -3.44 -3.45 16.99
C THR A 152 -4.71 -4.24 16.72
N ALA A 153 -4.71 -5.09 15.66
CA ALA A 153 -5.82 -6.02 15.39
C ALA A 153 -6.01 -7.08 16.48
N TYR A 154 -5.07 -7.21 17.41
CA TYR A 154 -5.13 -8.11 18.55
C TYR A 154 -5.44 -7.38 19.87
N TRP A 155 -5.52 -6.05 19.88
CA TRP A 155 -5.66 -5.22 21.07
C TRP A 155 -7.07 -4.65 21.22
N ASP A 156 -7.71 -4.88 22.38
CA ASP A 156 -9.10 -4.49 22.64
C ASP A 156 -9.35 -2.98 22.49
N GLU A 157 -8.40 -2.14 22.89
CA GLU A 157 -8.51 -0.68 22.80
C GLU A 157 -8.62 -0.15 21.37
N PHE A 158 -8.19 -0.93 20.37
CA PHE A 158 -8.33 -0.63 18.93
C PHE A 158 -9.50 -1.37 18.28
N GLY A 159 -10.34 -2.05 19.06
CA GLY A 159 -11.41 -2.91 18.56
C GLY A 159 -10.90 -4.26 18.08
N GLY A 160 -9.65 -4.61 18.43
CA GLY A 160 -8.97 -5.85 18.09
C GLY A 160 -9.35 -7.03 18.99
N GLY A 161 -8.74 -8.16 18.75
CA GLY A 161 -8.88 -9.42 19.49
C GLY A 161 -8.48 -10.61 18.62
N LEU A 162 -7.89 -11.64 19.21
CA LEU A 162 -7.49 -12.84 18.46
C LEU A 162 -8.72 -13.50 17.81
N LYS A 163 -8.71 -13.61 16.47
CA LYS A 163 -9.83 -14.14 15.66
C LYS A 163 -11.15 -13.39 15.86
N ARG A 164 -11.10 -12.14 16.30
CA ARG A 164 -12.30 -11.33 16.48
C ARG A 164 -12.82 -10.89 15.13
N GLU A 165 -14.09 -11.21 14.84
CA GLU A 165 -14.78 -10.79 13.64
C GLU A 165 -14.76 -9.25 13.49
N GLY A 166 -14.58 -8.75 12.27
CA GLY A 166 -14.49 -7.32 11.99
C GLY A 166 -13.10 -6.71 12.17
N THR A 167 -12.12 -7.45 12.68
CA THR A 167 -10.72 -6.99 12.64
C THR A 167 -10.17 -7.05 11.22
N PHE A 168 -9.22 -6.17 10.90
CA PHE A 168 -8.67 -6.13 9.54
C PHE A 168 -7.97 -7.44 9.17
N ILE A 169 -7.34 -8.14 10.12
CA ILE A 169 -6.75 -9.47 9.90
C ILE A 169 -7.82 -10.51 9.50
N GLU A 170 -8.99 -10.50 10.14
CA GLU A 170 -10.07 -11.42 9.74
C GLU A 170 -10.68 -11.03 8.39
N VAL A 171 -10.80 -9.75 8.09
CA VAL A 171 -11.16 -9.26 6.75
C VAL A 171 -10.17 -9.78 5.70
N CYS A 172 -8.86 -9.66 5.95
CA CYS A 172 -7.83 -10.16 5.04
C CYS A 172 -7.94 -11.67 4.77
N LYS A 173 -8.32 -12.47 5.77
CA LYS A 173 -8.53 -13.91 5.56
C LYS A 173 -9.67 -14.19 4.57
N GLY A 174 -10.76 -13.42 4.64
CA GLY A 174 -11.83 -13.49 3.65
C GLY A 174 -11.37 -13.03 2.26
N LEU A 175 -10.54 -12.00 2.20
CA LEU A 175 -9.97 -11.52 0.93
C LEU A 175 -9.02 -12.52 0.27
N ILE A 176 -8.41 -13.45 1.02
CA ILE A 176 -7.64 -14.56 0.44
C ILE A 176 -8.56 -15.47 -0.39
N ASP A 177 -9.73 -15.81 0.13
CA ASP A 177 -10.72 -16.59 -0.60
C ASP A 177 -11.25 -15.83 -1.81
N GLU A 178 -11.51 -14.53 -1.66
CA GLU A 178 -11.97 -13.65 -2.73
C GLU A 178 -10.91 -13.50 -3.84
N LEU A 179 -9.63 -13.38 -3.50
CA LEU A 179 -8.52 -13.41 -4.47
C LEU A 179 -8.52 -14.67 -5.33
N ASN A 180 -8.99 -15.80 -4.77
CA ASN A 180 -9.03 -17.10 -5.40
C ASN A 180 -10.45 -17.50 -5.88
N ALA A 181 -11.41 -16.57 -5.92
CA ALA A 181 -12.81 -16.84 -6.17
C ALA A 181 -13.05 -17.66 -7.46
N GLU A 182 -12.33 -17.37 -8.55
CA GLU A 182 -12.45 -18.09 -9.83
C GLU A 182 -12.11 -19.59 -9.73
N TRP A 183 -11.39 -20.02 -8.69
CA TRP A 183 -11.05 -21.44 -8.45
C TRP A 183 -12.05 -22.15 -7.54
N THR A 184 -13.02 -21.44 -6.97
CA THR A 184 -13.96 -21.99 -5.99
C THR A 184 -15.12 -22.80 -6.62
N ARG A 185 -15.15 -22.91 -7.96
CA ARG A 185 -16.22 -23.59 -8.69
C ARG A 185 -17.61 -23.02 -8.36
N ASP A 186 -17.74 -21.71 -8.45
CA ASP A 186 -18.95 -20.92 -8.17
C ASP A 186 -19.39 -20.91 -6.69
N ALA A 187 -18.58 -21.42 -5.76
CA ALA A 187 -18.89 -21.31 -4.34
C ALA A 187 -18.73 -19.87 -3.82
N LEU A 188 -17.86 -19.07 -4.46
CA LEU A 188 -17.69 -17.65 -4.19
C LEU A 188 -17.69 -16.89 -5.53
N PRO A 189 -18.54 -15.84 -5.71
CA PRO A 189 -18.53 -15.04 -6.93
C PRO A 189 -17.24 -14.21 -7.02
N ALA A 190 -16.68 -14.12 -8.23
CA ALA A 190 -15.58 -13.21 -8.50
C ALA A 190 -16.06 -11.75 -8.43
N THR A 191 -15.26 -10.90 -7.82
CA THR A 191 -15.54 -9.47 -7.59
C THR A 191 -14.53 -8.58 -8.31
N GLU A 192 -14.67 -7.27 -8.16
CA GLU A 192 -13.63 -6.32 -8.61
C GLU A 192 -12.29 -6.62 -7.92
N PHE A 193 -12.30 -6.94 -6.63
CA PHE A 193 -11.11 -7.34 -5.89
C PHE A 193 -10.42 -8.54 -6.56
N THR A 194 -11.18 -9.58 -6.92
CA THR A 194 -10.68 -10.77 -7.63
C THR A 194 -9.97 -10.38 -8.93
N HIS A 195 -10.51 -9.43 -9.70
CA HIS A 195 -9.98 -9.08 -11.02
C HIS A 195 -8.86 -8.03 -11.00
N SER A 196 -8.78 -7.23 -9.94
CA SER A 196 -7.85 -6.10 -9.83
C SER A 196 -6.72 -6.30 -8.81
N THR A 197 -6.71 -7.42 -8.07
CA THR A 197 -5.66 -7.75 -7.10
C THR A 197 -4.73 -8.82 -7.65
N LEU A 198 -3.44 -8.51 -7.72
CA LEU A 198 -2.41 -9.47 -8.15
C LEU A 198 -1.95 -10.36 -7.00
N SER A 199 -1.74 -9.77 -5.85
CA SER A 199 -1.22 -10.47 -4.67
C SER A 199 -1.50 -9.73 -3.37
N MET A 200 -1.47 -10.50 -2.29
CA MET A 200 -1.52 -10.03 -0.92
C MET A 200 -0.26 -10.51 -0.22
N HIS A 201 0.39 -9.64 0.53
CA HIS A 201 1.60 -9.96 1.29
C HIS A 201 1.38 -9.62 2.76
N PHE A 202 1.77 -10.53 3.64
CA PHE A 202 1.69 -10.33 5.07
C PHE A 202 3.10 -10.35 5.66
N TYR A 203 3.42 -9.29 6.38
CA TYR A 203 4.63 -9.15 7.16
C TYR A 203 4.27 -9.09 8.64
N ASP A 204 5.25 -9.12 9.51
CA ASP A 204 5.02 -8.85 10.92
C ASP A 204 4.39 -7.47 11.08
N SER A 205 3.11 -7.44 11.52
CA SER A 205 2.31 -6.22 11.72
C SER A 205 1.98 -5.39 10.47
N MET A 206 2.10 -5.94 9.26
CA MET A 206 1.74 -5.24 8.02
C MET A 206 1.01 -6.15 7.03
N ALA A 207 0.12 -5.56 6.24
CA ALA A 207 -0.47 -6.20 5.06
C ALA A 207 -0.30 -5.28 3.84
N VAL A 208 0.06 -5.88 2.70
CA VAL A 208 0.25 -5.16 1.43
C VAL A 208 -0.59 -5.81 0.35
N PHE A 209 -1.25 -4.99 -0.44
CA PHE A 209 -2.10 -5.40 -1.55
C PHE A 209 -1.56 -4.77 -2.82
N GLU A 210 -1.14 -5.62 -3.77
CA GLU A 210 -0.67 -5.20 -5.08
C GLU A 210 -1.84 -5.17 -6.06
N ARG A 211 -2.13 -4.01 -6.62
CA ARG A 211 -3.13 -3.90 -7.69
C ARG A 211 -2.51 -4.16 -9.06
N GLY A 212 -3.31 -4.74 -9.94
CA GLY A 212 -2.92 -4.95 -11.32
C GLY A 212 -3.99 -5.72 -12.09
N ARG A 213 -3.86 -5.70 -13.41
CA ARG A 213 -4.74 -6.48 -14.26
C ARG A 213 -4.32 -7.94 -14.22
N ARG A 214 -5.19 -8.82 -13.77
CA ARG A 214 -4.98 -10.26 -13.85
C ARG A 214 -5.10 -10.74 -15.30
N LEU A 215 -4.19 -11.61 -15.68
CA LEU A 215 -4.27 -12.30 -16.97
C LEU A 215 -5.28 -13.45 -16.86
N PRO A 216 -6.00 -13.79 -17.95
CA PRO A 216 -6.83 -14.98 -17.99
C PRO A 216 -6.03 -16.24 -17.62
N HIS A 217 -6.64 -17.14 -16.90
CA HIS A 217 -5.99 -18.38 -16.52
C HIS A 217 -5.67 -19.22 -17.76
N SER A 218 -4.41 -19.60 -17.93
CA SER A 218 -3.95 -20.49 -18.98
C SER A 218 -2.79 -21.33 -18.46
N ASP A 219 -2.81 -22.63 -18.74
CA ASP A 219 -1.67 -23.50 -18.47
C ASP A 219 -0.79 -23.64 -19.72
N VAL A 220 0.50 -23.71 -19.52
CA VAL A 220 1.47 -23.95 -20.59
C VAL A 220 2.27 -25.21 -20.24
N ARG A 221 2.27 -26.19 -21.16
CA ARG A 221 3.12 -27.37 -21.06
C ARG A 221 4.20 -27.30 -22.10
N ILE A 222 5.44 -27.40 -21.67
CA ILE A 222 6.61 -27.47 -22.53
C ILE A 222 7.17 -28.90 -22.47
N SER A 223 7.09 -29.63 -23.59
CA SER A 223 7.81 -30.90 -23.77
C SER A 223 8.98 -30.64 -24.72
N GLY A 224 10.12 -31.32 -24.58
CA GLY A 224 11.38 -31.06 -25.31
C GLY A 224 11.30 -31.06 -26.86
N ARG A 225 10.10 -31.01 -27.42
CA ARG A 225 9.80 -30.79 -28.84
C ARG A 225 8.77 -29.66 -28.94
N ALA A 226 9.24 -28.44 -29.15
CA ALA A 226 8.48 -27.22 -29.42
C ALA A 226 7.40 -26.85 -28.37
N ALA A 227 7.43 -25.62 -27.86
CA ALA A 227 6.37 -25.05 -27.05
C ALA A 227 5.09 -24.94 -27.89
N ILE A 228 4.03 -25.69 -27.56
CA ILE A 228 2.71 -25.47 -28.14
C ILE A 228 2.03 -24.42 -27.27
N LEU A 229 2.17 -23.15 -27.65
CA LEU A 229 1.40 -22.04 -27.06
C LEU A 229 -0.04 -22.14 -27.56
N LYS A 230 -0.89 -22.94 -26.93
CA LYS A 230 -2.33 -22.88 -27.12
C LYS A 230 -2.84 -21.76 -26.20
N GLY A 231 -3.22 -20.62 -26.78
CA GLY A 231 -3.93 -19.57 -26.05
C GLY A 231 -3.39 -18.13 -26.18
N LEU A 232 -2.42 -17.86 -27.05
CA LEU A 232 -1.90 -16.48 -27.24
C LEU A 232 -2.53 -15.75 -28.45
N THR A 233 -3.70 -16.20 -28.92
CA THR A 233 -4.45 -15.45 -29.93
C THR A 233 -5.82 -15.10 -29.35
N ARG A 234 -5.90 -13.95 -28.64
CA ARG A 234 -7.05 -13.00 -28.69
C ARG A 234 -6.67 -11.71 -28.01
#